data_618b14d1bff81c94e490b9b1bf6bdc00
#
_entry.id   618b14d1bff81c94e490b9b1bf6bdc00
#
_cell.length_a   1.000
_cell.length_b   1.000
_cell.length_c   1.000
_cell.angle_alpha   90.00
_cell.angle_beta   90.00
_cell.angle_gamma   90.00
#
_symmetry.space_group_name_H-M   'P 1'
#
loop_
_entity.id
_entity.type
_entity.pdbx_description
1 polymer ?
#
loop_
_entity_poly.entity_id
_entity_poly.type
_entity_poly.pdbx_seq_one_letter_code
_entity_poly.pdbx_strand_id
1 'polypeptide(L)'
;MEMFDFVFNQNGYTCEEMFQSCYAGSQTLDCCKVFVPTYVMMRGRCFRLVDDYYQNDVDETDKLALYLRKLHGTLLGNTTRPQLITYISDSYPEVGIYPRVYLSLHDWNRLRFVKRKVSMFPDRNSCSTAALNQGKSTCFVYNWMKRVVVQPLNCTLPFYKELSPYMADVPVCEPLPVVDNYKSIISTNFDNYGCLPACEREENHWQIMNTIDTSPSPDYGFRLEASFNELQYEYYSEIRLTSLPRFISELGGQSGLFVGCSIMTFVQVALGITLCIYKLLRKAYRRHIALPLSLRQ
;
A
#
# COMPACT_ATOMS: atom_id res chain seq x y z
N MET A 1 11.72 -28.57 -1.73
CA MET A 1 12.81 -27.60 -1.43
C MET A 1 13.97 -27.77 -2.41
N GLU A 2 14.55 -28.94 -2.60
CA GLU A 2 15.72 -29.18 -3.48
C GLU A 2 15.54 -28.64 -4.92
N MET A 3 14.39 -28.91 -5.55
CA MET A 3 14.13 -28.42 -6.90
C MET A 3 14.01 -26.86 -6.94
N PHE A 4 13.42 -26.26 -5.95
CA PHE A 4 13.37 -24.80 -5.83
C PHE A 4 14.76 -24.21 -5.68
N ASP A 5 15.56 -24.80 -4.80
CA ASP A 5 16.94 -24.39 -4.57
C ASP A 5 17.78 -24.55 -5.85
N PHE A 6 17.61 -25.67 -6.54
CA PHE A 6 18.26 -25.90 -7.83
C PHE A 6 17.87 -24.83 -8.87
N VAL A 7 16.59 -24.53 -9.04
CA VAL A 7 16.14 -23.60 -10.09
C VAL A 7 16.50 -22.14 -9.77
N PHE A 8 16.24 -21.71 -8.54
CA PHE A 8 16.32 -20.27 -8.21
C PHE A 8 17.61 -19.87 -7.51
N ASN A 9 18.24 -20.76 -6.76
CA ASN A 9 19.46 -20.44 -6.02
C ASN A 9 20.72 -20.91 -6.74
N GLN A 10 20.73 -22.13 -7.27
CA GLN A 10 21.91 -22.69 -7.94
C GLN A 10 22.01 -22.27 -9.41
N ASN A 11 20.86 -22.14 -10.12
CA ASN A 11 20.80 -21.76 -11.52
C ASN A 11 20.19 -20.37 -11.76
N GLY A 12 19.81 -19.65 -10.72
CA GLY A 12 19.40 -18.24 -10.82
C GLY A 12 20.64 -17.33 -10.89
N TYR A 13 20.47 -16.15 -11.44
CA TYR A 13 21.53 -15.16 -11.44
C TYR A 13 21.98 -14.84 -10.03
N THR A 14 23.30 -14.84 -9.83
CA THR A 14 23.91 -14.35 -8.59
C THR A 14 23.92 -12.81 -8.59
N CYS A 15 24.21 -12.24 -7.44
CA CYS A 15 24.35 -10.81 -7.32
C CYS A 15 25.50 -10.27 -8.18
N GLU A 16 26.62 -10.97 -8.16
CA GLU A 16 27.83 -10.61 -8.93
C GLU A 16 27.60 -10.72 -10.45
N GLU A 17 26.74 -11.64 -10.89
CA GLU A 17 26.35 -11.76 -12.30
C GLU A 17 25.40 -10.65 -12.72
N MET A 18 24.55 -10.15 -11.81
CA MET A 18 23.58 -9.10 -12.11
C MET A 18 24.19 -7.70 -12.03
N PHE A 19 24.92 -7.41 -10.96
CA PHE A 19 25.44 -6.08 -10.71
C PHE A 19 26.89 -5.95 -11.17
N GLN A 20 27.16 -4.93 -11.98
CA GLN A 20 28.50 -4.54 -12.37
C GLN A 20 29.14 -3.61 -11.33
N SER A 21 28.42 -2.57 -10.96
CA SER A 21 28.84 -1.61 -9.94
C SER A 21 27.67 -0.83 -9.37
N CYS A 22 27.82 -0.36 -8.15
CA CYS A 22 26.83 0.41 -7.41
C CYS A 22 27.49 1.61 -6.75
N TYR A 23 26.83 2.75 -6.81
CA TYR A 23 27.31 4.00 -6.24
C TYR A 23 26.20 4.70 -5.45
N ALA A 24 26.58 5.31 -4.34
CA ALA A 24 25.75 6.29 -3.61
C ALA A 24 26.46 7.65 -3.72
N GLY A 25 25.92 8.55 -4.52
CA GLY A 25 26.63 9.77 -4.87
C GLY A 25 28.00 9.49 -5.47
N SER A 26 29.05 9.91 -4.80
CA SER A 26 30.44 9.66 -5.19
C SER A 26 31.07 8.40 -4.56
N GLN A 27 30.37 7.72 -3.65
CA GLN A 27 30.88 6.56 -2.94
C GLN A 27 30.58 5.27 -3.69
N THR A 28 31.58 4.42 -3.86
CA THR A 28 31.40 3.06 -4.38
C THR A 28 30.84 2.16 -3.29
N LEU A 29 29.75 1.47 -3.59
CA LEU A 29 29.11 0.50 -2.71
C LEU A 29 29.45 -0.94 -3.13
N ASP A 30 29.50 -1.83 -2.15
CA ASP A 30 29.45 -3.26 -2.40
C ASP A 30 28.01 -3.65 -2.74
N CYS A 31 27.72 -3.85 -4.03
CA CYS A 31 26.37 -4.16 -4.50
C CYS A 31 25.73 -5.31 -3.72
N CYS A 32 26.48 -6.37 -3.43
CA CYS A 32 25.96 -7.60 -2.86
C CYS A 32 25.81 -7.54 -1.32
N LYS A 33 26.29 -6.47 -0.69
CA LYS A 33 25.91 -6.13 0.69
C LYS A 33 24.65 -5.26 0.75
N VAL A 34 24.47 -4.41 -0.25
CA VAL A 34 23.36 -3.47 -0.32
C VAL A 34 22.11 -4.10 -0.94
N PHE A 35 22.28 -5.02 -1.89
CA PHE A 35 21.19 -5.75 -2.51
C PHE A 35 21.19 -7.21 -2.07
N VAL A 36 20.11 -7.59 -1.41
CA VAL A 36 19.90 -8.96 -0.92
C VAL A 36 18.89 -9.71 -1.78
N PRO A 37 19.04 -11.02 -1.95
CA PRO A 37 18.10 -11.81 -2.72
C PRO A 37 16.70 -11.78 -2.09
N THR A 38 15.70 -11.69 -2.94
CA THR A 38 14.29 -11.76 -2.58
C THR A 38 13.52 -12.46 -3.70
N TYR A 39 12.23 -12.66 -3.50
CA TYR A 39 11.38 -13.30 -4.50
C TYR A 39 10.15 -12.44 -4.77
N VAL A 40 9.83 -12.31 -6.05
CA VAL A 40 8.66 -11.56 -6.48
C VAL A 40 7.66 -12.54 -7.08
N MET A 41 6.40 -12.37 -6.71
CA MET A 41 5.29 -13.17 -7.20
C MET A 41 5.35 -13.37 -8.71
N MET A 42 5.34 -14.60 -9.18
CA MET A 42 5.37 -15.01 -10.59
C MET A 42 6.62 -14.59 -11.39
N ARG A 43 7.63 -13.99 -10.77
CA ARG A 43 8.88 -13.58 -11.42
C ARG A 43 10.09 -14.35 -10.92
N GLY A 44 9.96 -14.96 -9.75
CA GLY A 44 11.04 -15.71 -9.13
C GLY A 44 12.04 -14.82 -8.41
N ARG A 45 13.31 -15.19 -8.46
CA ARG A 45 14.39 -14.52 -7.73
C ARG A 45 14.64 -13.10 -8.26
N CYS A 46 14.70 -12.17 -7.33
CA CYS A 46 15.02 -10.77 -7.53
C CYS A 46 16.02 -10.31 -6.46
N PHE A 47 16.41 -9.05 -6.51
CA PHE A 47 17.25 -8.42 -5.50
C PHE A 47 16.53 -7.19 -4.97
N ARG A 48 16.49 -7.03 -3.65
CA ARG A 48 15.92 -5.84 -3.00
C ARG A 48 17.00 -5.05 -2.29
N LEU A 49 16.83 -3.74 -2.26
CA LEU A 49 17.66 -2.85 -1.46
C LEU A 49 17.43 -3.16 0.02
N VAL A 50 18.47 -3.16 0.82
CA VAL A 50 18.35 -3.26 2.28
C VAL A 50 17.72 -1.99 2.86
N ASP A 51 17.13 -2.11 4.04
CA ASP A 51 16.30 -1.05 4.63
C ASP A 51 17.12 0.12 5.20
N ASP A 52 18.45 -0.04 5.34
CA ASP A 52 19.34 0.94 5.97
C ASP A 52 20.02 1.92 4.99
N TYR A 53 19.51 2.02 3.76
CA TYR A 53 20.03 2.98 2.80
C TYR A 53 19.25 4.30 2.86
N TYR A 54 19.97 5.38 3.13
CA TYR A 54 19.41 6.72 3.21
C TYR A 54 20.10 7.65 2.22
N GLN A 55 19.31 8.46 1.53
CA GLN A 55 19.81 9.58 0.73
C GLN A 55 19.97 10.80 1.64
N ASN A 56 21.15 11.38 1.69
CA ASN A 56 21.49 12.49 2.58
C ASN A 56 21.51 13.85 1.87
N ASP A 57 21.60 13.85 0.54
CA ASP A 57 21.61 15.08 -0.26
C ASP A 57 20.64 14.94 -1.45
N VAL A 58 20.30 16.05 -2.05
CA VAL A 58 19.26 16.12 -3.08
C VAL A 58 19.72 15.58 -4.42
N ASP A 59 18.76 14.97 -5.11
CA ASP A 59 18.83 14.55 -6.51
C ASP A 59 20.16 13.88 -6.91
N GLU A 60 20.91 14.52 -7.80
CA GLU A 60 22.09 13.91 -8.42
C GLU A 60 23.31 13.83 -7.49
N THR A 61 23.34 14.58 -6.41
CA THR A 61 24.48 14.63 -5.50
C THR A 61 24.65 13.32 -4.72
N ASP A 62 23.54 12.74 -4.26
CA ASP A 62 23.56 11.49 -3.46
C ASP A 62 22.62 10.43 -4.07
N LYS A 63 22.56 10.38 -5.39
CA LYS A 63 21.77 9.37 -6.12
C LYS A 63 22.33 7.98 -5.95
N LEU A 64 21.45 6.99 -5.93
CA LEU A 64 21.83 5.59 -6.10
C LEU A 64 22.00 5.31 -7.60
N ALA A 65 23.22 5.00 -8.03
CA ALA A 65 23.51 4.65 -9.41
C ALA A 65 23.92 3.18 -9.51
N LEU A 66 23.18 2.44 -10.34
CA LEU A 66 23.36 1.01 -10.55
C LEU A 66 23.71 0.74 -12.00
N TYR A 67 24.78 0.03 -12.18
CA TYR A 67 25.20 -0.49 -13.48
C TYR A 67 25.01 -2.01 -13.46
N LEU A 68 24.11 -2.48 -14.33
CA LEU A 68 23.66 -3.86 -14.36
C LEU A 68 24.17 -4.53 -15.62
N ARG A 69 24.65 -5.75 -15.48
CA ARG A 69 25.21 -6.50 -16.60
C ARG A 69 24.11 -6.87 -17.60
N LYS A 70 24.53 -7.07 -18.84
CA LYS A 70 23.68 -7.68 -19.85
C LYS A 70 23.54 -9.17 -19.52
N LEU A 71 22.36 -9.55 -19.08
CA LEU A 71 22.07 -10.92 -18.73
C LEU A 71 22.03 -11.81 -19.99
N HIS A 72 22.76 -12.90 -19.95
CA HIS A 72 22.79 -13.90 -21.01
C HIS A 72 21.75 -14.98 -20.69
N GLY A 73 20.47 -14.71 -20.96
CA GLY A 73 19.42 -15.71 -20.83
C GLY A 73 19.00 -16.26 -22.18
N THR A 74 18.77 -17.55 -22.26
CA THR A 74 17.99 -18.16 -23.34
C THR A 74 16.56 -17.68 -23.18
N LEU A 75 16.19 -16.68 -23.96
CA LEU A 75 14.80 -16.25 -24.04
C LEU A 75 13.99 -17.38 -24.69
N LEU A 76 13.07 -17.95 -23.92
CA LEU A 76 12.06 -18.86 -24.45
C LEU A 76 11.14 -18.05 -25.37
N GLY A 77 11.36 -18.16 -26.67
CA GLY A 77 10.57 -17.51 -27.71
C GLY A 77 11.32 -16.41 -28.46
N ASN A 78 10.67 -15.88 -29.47
CA ASN A 78 11.20 -14.93 -30.44
C ASN A 78 11.28 -13.49 -29.93
N THR A 79 11.42 -13.27 -28.61
CA THR A 79 11.49 -11.95 -28.01
C THR A 79 12.89 -11.39 -28.13
N THR A 80 13.02 -10.34 -28.86
CA THR A 80 14.27 -9.80 -29.38
C THR A 80 15.02 -8.89 -28.42
N ARG A 81 14.47 -8.54 -27.25
CA ARG A 81 15.10 -7.59 -26.33
C ARG A 81 15.03 -8.06 -24.89
N PRO A 82 16.17 -8.26 -24.22
CA PRO A 82 16.18 -8.50 -22.79
C PRO A 82 15.60 -7.29 -22.05
N GLN A 83 14.71 -7.53 -21.11
CA GLN A 83 14.13 -6.50 -20.26
C GLN A 83 14.48 -6.80 -18.81
N LEU A 84 14.88 -5.78 -18.10
CA LEU A 84 15.01 -5.81 -16.65
C LEU A 84 13.79 -5.12 -16.05
N ILE A 85 13.27 -5.69 -14.97
CA ILE A 85 12.10 -5.15 -14.28
C ILE A 85 12.52 -4.64 -12.91
N THR A 86 12.20 -3.39 -12.63
CA THR A 86 12.36 -2.79 -11.31
C THR A 86 11.00 -2.64 -10.67
N TYR A 87 10.88 -3.09 -9.43
CA TYR A 87 9.70 -2.91 -8.60
C TYR A 87 9.96 -1.80 -7.60
N ILE A 88 8.94 -0.97 -7.40
CA ILE A 88 8.95 0.09 -6.42
C ILE A 88 7.95 -0.31 -5.36
N SER A 89 8.45 -0.71 -4.21
CA SER A 89 7.61 -1.17 -3.12
C SER A 89 7.47 -0.08 -2.06
N ASP A 90 6.42 -0.18 -1.29
CA ASP A 90 6.30 0.49 0.00
C ASP A 90 7.19 -0.21 1.05
N SER A 91 7.07 0.17 2.30
CA SER A 91 7.84 -0.41 3.41
C SER A 91 7.45 -1.86 3.78
N TYR A 92 6.56 -2.48 3.02
CA TYR A 92 6.12 -3.86 3.28
C TYR A 92 6.93 -4.88 2.48
N PRO A 93 7.28 -6.04 3.07
CA PRO A 93 8.24 -6.98 2.49
C PRO A 93 7.72 -7.72 1.25
N GLU A 94 6.42 -7.93 1.15
CA GLU A 94 5.84 -8.67 0.03
C GLU A 94 5.64 -7.76 -1.18
N VAL A 95 6.38 -8.03 -2.22
CA VAL A 95 6.29 -7.29 -3.46
C VAL A 95 5.30 -7.96 -4.40
N GLY A 96 4.23 -7.24 -4.72
CA GLY A 96 3.30 -7.63 -5.77
C GLY A 96 3.89 -7.43 -7.16
N ILE A 97 3.07 -7.71 -8.19
CA ILE A 97 3.48 -7.50 -9.58
C ILE A 97 3.39 -6.03 -10.03
N TYR A 98 2.89 -5.15 -9.20
CA TYR A 98 2.74 -3.71 -9.45
C TYR A 98 3.03 -2.91 -8.18
N PRO A 99 3.53 -1.68 -8.28
CA PRO A 99 3.99 -1.02 -9.52
C PRO A 99 5.33 -1.59 -10.01
N ARG A 100 5.52 -1.56 -11.31
CA ARG A 100 6.75 -2.02 -11.96
C ARG A 100 7.18 -1.09 -13.08
N VAL A 101 8.48 -1.04 -13.30
CA VAL A 101 9.13 -0.28 -14.37
C VAL A 101 9.99 -1.21 -15.20
N TYR A 102 9.86 -1.13 -16.50
CA TYR A 102 10.75 -1.84 -17.43
C TYR A 102 11.92 -0.93 -17.77
N LEU A 103 13.13 -1.42 -17.51
CA LEU A 103 14.33 -0.72 -17.90
C LEU A 103 14.67 -1.01 -19.35
N SER A 104 15.00 0.02 -20.10
CA SER A 104 15.44 -0.08 -21.47
C SER A 104 16.94 -0.37 -21.53
N LEU A 105 17.31 -1.29 -22.41
CA LEU A 105 18.69 -1.63 -22.68
C LEU A 105 19.41 -0.44 -23.35
N HIS A 106 20.60 -0.13 -22.92
CA HIS A 106 21.44 0.98 -23.41
C HIS A 106 20.85 2.38 -23.21
N ASP A 107 19.79 2.50 -22.42
CA ASP A 107 19.24 3.78 -22.00
C ASP A 107 19.73 4.13 -20.59
N TRP A 108 19.81 5.42 -20.34
CA TRP A 108 19.97 5.94 -19.01
C TRP A 108 18.60 6.08 -18.38
N ASN A 109 18.24 5.09 -17.54
CA ASN A 109 16.96 5.04 -16.84
C ASN A 109 17.09 5.79 -15.52
N ARG A 110 16.35 6.86 -15.34
CA ARG A 110 16.34 7.68 -14.12
C ARG A 110 15.00 7.60 -13.44
N LEU A 111 14.99 7.14 -12.19
CA LEU A 111 13.84 7.13 -11.30
C LEU A 111 13.94 8.30 -10.32
N ARG A 112 12.94 9.14 -10.30
CA ARG A 112 12.83 10.25 -9.37
C ARG A 112 11.65 10.01 -8.44
N PHE A 113 11.90 10.14 -7.14
CA PHE A 113 10.94 9.86 -6.09
C PHE A 113 10.51 11.11 -5.36
N VAL A 114 9.25 11.12 -4.95
CA VAL A 114 8.70 12.03 -3.95
C VAL A 114 8.05 11.16 -2.88
N LYS A 115 8.51 11.31 -1.65
CA LYS A 115 7.94 10.58 -0.51
C LYS A 115 6.65 11.24 -0.06
N ARG A 116 5.61 10.43 0.16
CA ARG A 116 4.31 10.86 0.69
C ARG A 116 3.99 10.08 1.95
N LYS A 117 3.58 10.80 2.97
CA LYS A 117 2.96 10.20 4.15
C LYS A 117 1.47 10.51 4.12
N VAL A 118 0.66 9.46 4.19
CA VAL A 118 -0.80 9.56 4.09
C VAL A 118 -1.41 9.08 5.40
N SER A 119 -2.26 9.91 6.00
CA SER A 119 -3.04 9.58 7.21
C SER A 119 -4.52 9.77 6.90
N MET A 120 -5.28 8.69 6.92
CA MET A 120 -6.71 8.67 6.60
C MET A 120 -7.52 8.19 7.79
N PHE A 121 -8.76 8.64 7.88
CA PHE A 121 -9.70 8.05 8.84
C PHE A 121 -10.05 6.61 8.42
N PRO A 122 -10.06 5.68 9.39
CA PRO A 122 -10.47 4.31 9.11
C PRO A 122 -11.88 4.26 8.53
N ASP A 123 -11.99 3.82 7.30
CA ASP A 123 -13.26 3.59 6.62
C ASP A 123 -13.20 2.26 5.86
N ARG A 124 -14.31 1.51 5.91
CA ARG A 124 -14.40 0.18 5.31
C ARG A 124 -14.17 0.13 3.81
N ASN A 125 -14.30 1.27 3.13
CA ASN A 125 -14.22 1.35 1.68
C ASN A 125 -12.93 2.01 1.17
N SER A 126 -12.21 2.75 2.02
CA SER A 126 -11.07 3.57 1.58
C SER A 126 -9.73 3.06 2.11
N CYS A 127 -9.66 2.65 3.36
CA CYS A 127 -8.43 2.11 3.95
C CYS A 127 -8.71 1.14 5.10
N SER A 128 -7.71 0.39 5.52
CA SER A 128 -7.82 -0.60 6.59
C SER A 128 -6.74 -0.41 7.64
N THR A 129 -7.12 -0.68 8.90
CA THR A 129 -6.18 -0.79 10.04
C THR A 129 -5.82 -2.24 10.37
N ALA A 130 -6.42 -3.21 9.66
CA ALA A 130 -6.18 -4.63 9.91
C ALA A 130 -4.76 -5.02 9.47
N ALA A 131 -4.06 -5.80 10.30
CA ALA A 131 -2.67 -6.19 10.06
C ALA A 131 -2.45 -6.91 8.71
N LEU A 132 -3.42 -7.74 8.26
CA LEU A 132 -3.41 -8.39 6.94
C LEU A 132 -3.57 -7.43 5.75
N ASN A 133 -4.02 -6.23 5.99
CA ASN A 133 -4.18 -5.17 5.00
C ASN A 133 -3.16 -4.04 5.21
N GLN A 134 -2.10 -4.30 5.94
CA GLN A 134 -0.97 -3.40 6.03
C GLN A 134 -0.16 -3.45 4.74
N GLY A 135 -0.57 -2.68 3.79
CA GLY A 135 -0.03 -2.71 2.43
C GLY A 135 -0.94 -3.48 1.47
N LYS A 136 -1.36 -2.78 0.45
CA LYS A 136 -2.22 -3.35 -0.60
C LYS A 136 -1.54 -4.53 -1.29
N SER A 137 -0.23 -4.46 -1.48
CA SER A 137 0.57 -5.52 -2.11
C SER A 137 0.60 -6.79 -1.27
N THR A 138 0.85 -6.69 0.02
CA THR A 138 0.87 -7.83 0.95
C THR A 138 -0.47 -8.55 0.99
N CYS A 139 -1.56 -7.80 1.13
CA CYS A 139 -2.91 -8.34 1.08
C CYS A 139 -3.19 -9.05 -0.26
N PHE A 140 -2.79 -8.42 -1.36
CA PHE A 140 -2.97 -8.97 -2.70
C PHE A 140 -2.21 -10.28 -2.89
N VAL A 141 -0.91 -10.32 -2.54
CA VAL A 141 -0.07 -11.52 -2.65
C VAL A 141 -0.62 -12.66 -1.80
N TYR A 142 -1.05 -12.36 -0.56
CA TYR A 142 -1.67 -13.34 0.32
C TYR A 142 -2.96 -13.94 -0.29
N ASN A 143 -3.88 -13.09 -0.74
CA ASN A 143 -5.15 -13.54 -1.29
C ASN A 143 -4.97 -14.29 -2.62
N TRP A 144 -4.06 -13.84 -3.46
CA TRP A 144 -3.68 -14.53 -4.69
C TRP A 144 -3.13 -15.92 -4.37
N MET A 145 -2.14 -15.99 -3.49
CA MET A 145 -1.55 -17.27 -3.08
C MET A 145 -2.61 -18.23 -2.54
N LYS A 146 -3.46 -17.74 -1.65
CA LYS A 146 -4.52 -18.55 -1.06
C LYS A 146 -5.50 -19.10 -2.10
N ARG A 147 -5.97 -18.26 -3.02
CA ARG A 147 -7.02 -18.65 -3.98
C ARG A 147 -6.49 -19.43 -5.18
N VAL A 148 -5.30 -19.06 -5.66
CA VAL A 148 -4.77 -19.54 -6.94
C VAL A 148 -3.82 -20.73 -6.76
N VAL A 149 -3.16 -20.82 -5.64
CA VAL A 149 -2.19 -21.89 -5.36
C VAL A 149 -2.66 -22.80 -4.24
N VAL A 150 -2.90 -22.26 -3.05
CA VAL A 150 -3.16 -23.09 -1.87
C VAL A 150 -4.49 -23.83 -1.97
N GLN A 151 -5.58 -23.16 -2.34
CA GLN A 151 -6.89 -23.81 -2.42
C GLN A 151 -6.97 -24.91 -3.48
N PRO A 152 -6.46 -24.73 -4.72
CA PRO A 152 -6.51 -25.81 -5.72
C PRO A 152 -5.45 -26.88 -5.55
N LEU A 153 -4.26 -26.57 -5.02
CA LEU A 153 -3.13 -27.50 -4.98
C LEU A 153 -2.81 -28.03 -3.56
N ASN A 154 -3.44 -27.50 -2.51
CA ASN A 154 -3.18 -27.79 -1.10
C ASN A 154 -1.70 -27.64 -0.69
N CYS A 155 -0.97 -26.72 -1.33
CA CYS A 155 0.43 -26.45 -1.05
C CYS A 155 0.75 -24.98 -1.31
N THR A 156 1.91 -24.51 -0.85
CA THR A 156 2.41 -23.15 -1.05
C THR A 156 3.74 -23.14 -1.78
N LEU A 157 4.06 -22.01 -2.43
CA LEU A 157 5.38 -21.84 -3.02
C LEU A 157 6.43 -21.67 -1.92
N PRO A 158 7.64 -22.25 -2.07
CA PRO A 158 8.64 -22.30 -1.00
C PRO A 158 8.98 -20.93 -0.40
N PHE A 159 9.18 -19.94 -1.26
CA PHE A 159 9.59 -18.59 -0.85
C PHE A 159 8.50 -17.80 -0.13
N TYR A 160 7.22 -18.17 -0.29
CA TYR A 160 6.13 -17.57 0.46
C TYR A 160 5.88 -18.23 1.81
N LYS A 161 6.36 -19.44 2.01
CA LYS A 161 6.27 -20.10 3.31
C LYS A 161 7.05 -19.36 4.39
N GLU A 162 8.20 -18.81 4.04
CA GLU A 162 9.07 -18.06 4.95
C GLU A 162 8.62 -16.60 5.12
N LEU A 163 8.06 -16.00 4.07
CA LEU A 163 7.67 -14.59 4.08
C LEU A 163 6.31 -14.33 4.73
N SER A 164 5.44 -15.34 4.78
CA SER A 164 4.10 -15.18 5.34
C SER A 164 3.84 -16.15 6.49
N PRO A 165 3.70 -15.67 7.73
CA PRO A 165 3.38 -16.51 8.87
C PRO A 165 2.06 -17.29 8.70
N TYR A 166 1.15 -16.78 7.87
CA TYR A 166 -0.12 -17.44 7.57
C TYR A 166 0.00 -18.68 6.68
N MET A 167 1.16 -18.87 6.04
CA MET A 167 1.45 -20.01 5.18
C MET A 167 2.40 -21.01 5.84
N ALA A 168 2.82 -20.77 7.08
CA ALA A 168 3.81 -21.60 7.78
C ALA A 168 3.41 -23.08 7.88
N ASP A 169 2.12 -23.36 8.11
CA ASP A 169 1.60 -24.73 8.26
C ASP A 169 1.24 -25.40 6.93
N VAL A 170 1.26 -24.66 5.82
CA VAL A 170 0.92 -25.21 4.51
C VAL A 170 2.16 -25.93 3.94
N PRO A 171 2.02 -27.16 3.42
CA PRO A 171 3.15 -27.89 2.83
C PRO A 171 3.66 -27.16 1.57
N VAL A 172 4.95 -27.33 1.28
CA VAL A 172 5.54 -26.80 0.05
C VAL A 172 5.09 -27.63 -1.15
N CYS A 173 4.75 -26.98 -2.25
CA CYS A 173 4.36 -27.63 -3.48
C CYS A 173 5.51 -28.46 -4.07
N GLU A 174 5.18 -29.64 -4.57
CA GLU A 174 6.05 -30.32 -5.52
C GLU A 174 6.05 -29.56 -6.87
N PRO A 175 7.13 -29.60 -7.63
CA PRO A 175 7.25 -28.84 -8.87
C PRO A 175 6.21 -29.22 -9.93
N LEU A 176 5.93 -30.51 -10.09
CA LEU A 176 5.08 -31.02 -11.18
C LEU A 176 3.66 -30.46 -11.13
N PRO A 177 2.92 -30.49 -10.01
CA PRO A 177 1.60 -29.86 -9.92
C PRO A 177 1.59 -28.36 -10.26
N VAL A 178 2.66 -27.63 -9.93
CA VAL A 178 2.77 -26.19 -10.26
C VAL A 178 2.98 -26.00 -11.77
N VAL A 179 3.82 -26.81 -12.38
CA VAL A 179 4.09 -26.75 -13.84
C VAL A 179 2.85 -27.12 -14.63
N ASP A 180 2.16 -28.18 -14.26
CA ASP A 180 0.95 -28.65 -14.95
C ASP A 180 -0.19 -27.62 -14.88
N ASN A 181 -0.27 -26.89 -13.78
CA ASN A 181 -1.28 -25.86 -13.57
C ASN A 181 -0.77 -24.43 -13.89
N TYR A 182 0.45 -24.28 -14.41
CA TYR A 182 1.08 -22.98 -14.63
C TYR A 182 0.22 -22.02 -15.47
N LYS A 183 -0.38 -22.50 -16.56
CA LYS A 183 -1.27 -21.67 -17.39
C LYS A 183 -2.47 -21.15 -16.61
N SER A 184 -3.08 -21.97 -15.78
CA SER A 184 -4.20 -21.57 -14.92
C SER A 184 -3.75 -20.54 -13.89
N ILE A 185 -2.61 -20.76 -13.26
CA ILE A 185 -2.03 -19.86 -12.27
C ILE A 185 -1.77 -18.46 -12.86
N ILE A 186 -1.18 -18.37 -14.05
CA ILE A 186 -0.84 -17.07 -14.66
C ILE A 186 -2.00 -16.40 -15.37
N SER A 187 -3.02 -17.14 -15.83
CA SER A 187 -4.19 -16.61 -16.51
C SER A 187 -5.27 -16.07 -15.57
N THR A 188 -5.11 -16.26 -14.28
CA THR A 188 -6.08 -15.80 -13.30
C THR A 188 -6.18 -14.28 -13.36
N ASN A 189 -7.39 -13.77 -13.53
CA ASN A 189 -7.66 -12.34 -13.46
C ASN A 189 -7.17 -11.79 -12.10
N PHE A 190 -6.31 -10.78 -12.17
CA PHE A 190 -5.82 -10.09 -10.99
C PHE A 190 -6.90 -9.15 -10.46
N ASP A 191 -7.90 -9.73 -9.82
CA ASP A 191 -8.90 -8.99 -9.10
C ASP A 191 -8.26 -8.35 -7.85
N ASN A 192 -8.74 -7.20 -7.46
CA ASN A 192 -8.16 -6.48 -6.31
C ASN A 192 -8.38 -7.22 -4.97
N TYR A 193 -9.11 -8.34 -4.98
CA TYR A 193 -9.44 -9.17 -3.82
C TYR A 193 -10.01 -8.40 -2.61
N GLY A 194 -10.53 -7.19 -2.82
CA GLY A 194 -10.98 -6.33 -1.73
C GLY A 194 -9.86 -5.77 -0.87
N CYS A 195 -8.61 -5.80 -1.36
CA CYS A 195 -7.47 -5.25 -0.64
C CYS A 195 -7.50 -3.72 -0.61
N LEU A 196 -7.43 -3.18 0.59
CA LEU A 196 -7.39 -1.75 0.85
C LEU A 196 -5.97 -1.36 1.29
N PRO A 197 -5.54 -0.12 0.99
CA PRO A 197 -4.30 0.39 1.53
C PRO A 197 -4.39 0.58 3.04
N ALA A 198 -3.25 0.63 3.74
CA ALA A 198 -3.23 1.02 5.14
C ALA A 198 -3.72 2.46 5.32
N CYS A 199 -4.43 2.74 6.43
CA CYS A 199 -4.90 4.10 6.72
C CYS A 199 -3.76 5.04 7.04
N GLU A 200 -2.70 4.53 7.66
CA GLU A 200 -1.45 5.24 7.81
C GLU A 200 -0.38 4.52 7.00
N ARG A 201 0.21 5.22 6.05
CA ARG A 201 1.19 4.63 5.14
C ARG A 201 2.15 5.67 4.59
N GLU A 202 3.30 5.17 4.14
CA GLU A 202 4.27 5.93 3.37
C GLU A 202 4.26 5.41 1.94
N GLU A 203 4.11 6.31 0.99
CA GLU A 203 4.09 6.02 -0.44
C GLU A 203 5.24 6.72 -1.12
N ASN A 204 5.89 6.04 -2.06
CA ASN A 204 6.86 6.64 -2.95
C ASN A 204 6.18 6.92 -4.29
N HIS A 205 5.89 8.19 -4.56
CA HIS A 205 5.47 8.61 -5.89
C HIS A 205 6.71 8.73 -6.77
N TRP A 206 6.67 8.17 -7.97
CA TRP A 206 7.84 8.08 -8.82
C TRP A 206 7.55 8.47 -10.26
N GLN A 207 8.59 8.96 -10.92
CA GLN A 207 8.61 9.25 -12.34
C GLN A 207 9.84 8.59 -12.96
N ILE A 208 9.68 8.06 -14.17
CA ILE A 208 10.80 7.56 -14.96
C ILE A 208 11.12 8.53 -16.08
N MET A 209 12.40 8.82 -16.22
CA MET A 209 12.95 9.61 -17.34
C MET A 209 14.01 8.74 -18.03
N ASN A 210 13.73 8.38 -19.27
CA ASN A 210 14.66 7.61 -20.09
C ASN A 210 15.31 8.56 -21.10
N THR A 211 16.64 8.51 -21.17
CA THR A 211 17.42 9.21 -22.18
C THR A 211 18.42 8.22 -22.77
N ILE A 212 18.82 8.47 -24.00
CA ILE A 212 19.90 7.66 -24.60
C ILE A 212 21.16 7.85 -23.77
N ASP A 213 21.81 6.76 -23.38
CA ASP A 213 23.11 6.84 -22.71
C ASP A 213 24.17 7.24 -23.74
N THR A 214 24.70 8.45 -23.60
CA THR A 214 25.71 8.99 -24.51
C THR A 214 27.11 8.42 -24.28
N SER A 215 27.30 7.68 -23.21
CA SER A 215 28.58 7.07 -22.84
C SER A 215 28.39 5.60 -22.46
N PRO A 216 27.79 4.78 -23.33
CA PRO A 216 27.56 3.39 -23.03
C PRO A 216 28.90 2.65 -22.90
N SER A 217 29.02 1.83 -21.87
CA SER A 217 30.15 0.91 -21.73
C SER A 217 29.76 -0.49 -22.17
N PRO A 218 30.65 -1.27 -22.76
CA PRO A 218 30.39 -2.67 -23.09
C PRO A 218 30.18 -3.54 -21.84
N ASP A 219 30.61 -3.05 -20.66
CA ASP A 219 30.61 -3.81 -19.42
C ASP A 219 29.23 -3.89 -18.76
N TYR A 220 28.30 -3.00 -19.10
CA TYR A 220 26.92 -3.03 -18.58
C TYR A 220 25.87 -2.97 -19.69
N GLY A 221 24.71 -3.53 -19.43
CA GLY A 221 23.55 -3.47 -20.34
C GLY A 221 22.51 -2.45 -19.91
N PHE A 222 22.36 -2.24 -18.59
CA PHE A 222 21.36 -1.34 -18.05
C PHE A 222 22.01 -0.37 -17.07
N ARG A 223 21.65 0.88 -17.18
CA ARG A 223 21.98 1.94 -16.23
C ARG A 223 20.71 2.43 -15.57
N LEU A 224 20.68 2.32 -14.25
CA LEU A 224 19.55 2.80 -13.43
C LEU A 224 20.08 3.81 -12.41
N GLU A 225 19.47 4.97 -12.36
CA GLU A 225 19.67 5.94 -11.30
C GLU A 225 18.37 6.15 -10.55
N ALA A 226 18.44 6.18 -9.24
CA ALA A 226 17.33 6.37 -8.35
C ALA A 226 17.65 7.44 -7.32
N SER A 227 16.78 8.43 -7.18
CA SER A 227 16.95 9.49 -6.17
C SER A 227 15.63 10.13 -5.80
N PHE A 228 15.58 10.70 -4.59
CA PHE A 228 14.53 11.64 -4.23
C PHE A 228 14.89 13.01 -4.81
N ASN A 229 13.91 13.66 -5.44
CA ASN A 229 14.08 15.02 -5.97
C ASN A 229 14.37 16.03 -4.86
N GLU A 230 13.73 15.83 -3.73
CA GLU A 230 13.81 16.68 -2.55
C GLU A 230 13.87 15.81 -1.29
N LEU A 231 14.53 16.31 -0.25
CA LEU A 231 14.57 15.64 1.06
C LEU A 231 13.34 15.95 1.92
N GLN A 232 12.35 16.60 1.32
CA GLN A 232 11.05 16.86 1.92
C GLN A 232 10.09 15.72 1.60
N TYR A 233 9.08 15.57 2.43
CA TYR A 233 7.98 14.66 2.15
C TYR A 233 6.65 15.42 2.18
N GLU A 234 5.73 15.00 1.34
CA GLU A 234 4.37 15.52 1.32
C GLU A 234 3.56 14.79 2.40
N TYR A 235 2.87 15.55 3.25
CA TYR A 235 1.99 14.97 4.26
C TYR A 235 0.53 15.24 3.93
N TYR A 236 -0.20 14.17 3.63
CA TYR A 236 -1.63 14.20 3.36
C TYR A 236 -2.38 13.68 4.58
N SER A 237 -3.13 14.55 5.23
CA SER A 237 -3.99 14.17 6.35
C SER A 237 -5.44 14.40 5.98
N GLU A 238 -6.25 13.37 6.14
CA GLU A 238 -7.70 13.51 6.03
C GLU A 238 -8.22 14.28 7.24
N ILE A 239 -8.95 15.34 6.97
CA ILE A 239 -9.57 16.16 8.01
C ILE A 239 -11.09 16.13 7.86
N ARG A 240 -11.80 16.08 8.96
CA ARG A 240 -13.24 16.22 8.93
C ARG A 240 -13.60 17.65 8.52
N LEU A 241 -14.33 17.79 7.44
CA LEU A 241 -14.78 19.09 6.93
C LEU A 241 -15.65 19.80 7.95
N THR A 242 -16.46 19.06 8.68
CA THR A 242 -17.39 19.60 9.68
C THR A 242 -17.10 18.98 11.05
N SER A 243 -16.69 19.80 11.99
CA SER A 243 -16.66 19.45 13.43
C SER A 243 -18.04 19.65 14.04
N LEU A 244 -18.33 18.97 15.16
CA LEU A 244 -19.60 19.16 15.86
C LEU A 244 -19.89 20.64 16.20
N PRO A 245 -18.93 21.44 16.73
CA PRO A 245 -19.14 22.87 16.94
C PRO A 245 -19.47 23.63 15.65
N ARG A 246 -18.77 23.34 14.57
CA ARG A 246 -19.01 23.95 13.25
C ARG A 246 -20.39 23.61 12.71
N PHE A 247 -20.79 22.33 12.79
CA PHE A 247 -22.14 21.91 12.39
C PHE A 247 -23.25 22.63 13.19
N ILE A 248 -23.09 22.78 14.52
CA ILE A 248 -24.04 23.51 15.33
C ILE A 248 -24.05 25.00 14.95
N SER A 249 -22.90 25.59 14.66
CA SER A 249 -22.79 27.00 14.22
C SER A 249 -23.43 27.21 12.86
N GLU A 250 -23.21 26.31 11.91
CA GLU A 250 -23.81 26.37 10.56
C GLU A 250 -25.35 26.22 10.65
N LEU A 251 -25.84 25.25 11.44
CA LEU A 251 -27.29 25.11 11.70
C LEU A 251 -27.89 26.36 12.38
N GLY A 252 -27.20 26.87 13.40
CA GLY A 252 -27.66 28.06 14.11
C GLY A 252 -27.67 29.29 13.23
N GLY A 253 -26.62 29.48 12.43
CA GLY A 253 -26.52 30.58 11.47
C GLY A 253 -27.59 30.53 10.39
N GLN A 254 -27.80 29.38 9.74
CA GLN A 254 -28.82 29.18 8.73
C GLN A 254 -30.23 29.31 9.31
N SER A 255 -30.51 28.68 10.44
CA SER A 255 -31.80 28.79 11.13
C SER A 255 -32.08 30.24 11.55
N GLY A 256 -31.07 30.99 12.00
CA GLY A 256 -31.18 32.41 12.33
C GLY A 256 -31.48 33.26 11.10
N LEU A 257 -30.84 32.98 9.96
CA LEU A 257 -31.01 33.77 8.73
C LEU A 257 -32.36 33.48 8.04
N PHE A 258 -32.75 32.23 7.90
CA PHE A 258 -33.95 31.84 7.10
C PHE A 258 -35.22 31.80 7.92
N VAL A 259 -35.15 31.46 9.19
CA VAL A 259 -36.33 31.26 10.06
C VAL A 259 -36.45 32.32 11.16
N GLY A 260 -35.39 33.14 11.35
CA GLY A 260 -35.31 34.10 12.45
C GLY A 260 -35.17 33.45 13.84
N CYS A 261 -34.83 32.14 13.88
CA CYS A 261 -34.68 31.42 15.12
C CYS A 261 -33.35 31.75 15.80
N SER A 262 -33.43 32.24 17.04
CA SER A 262 -32.26 32.43 17.90
C SER A 262 -32.27 31.39 19.03
N ILE A 263 -31.15 31.24 19.73
CA ILE A 263 -31.11 30.41 20.94
C ILE A 263 -32.15 30.83 21.94
N MET A 264 -32.47 32.13 22.02
CA MET A 264 -33.50 32.66 22.90
C MET A 264 -34.91 32.15 22.50
N THR A 265 -35.19 31.98 21.20
CA THR A 265 -36.44 31.40 20.71
C THR A 265 -36.63 29.96 21.21
N PHE A 266 -35.55 29.15 21.15
CA PHE A 266 -35.61 27.77 21.68
C PHE A 266 -35.80 27.74 23.19
N VAL A 267 -35.15 28.63 23.94
CA VAL A 267 -35.31 28.78 25.39
C VAL A 267 -36.76 29.18 25.73
N GLN A 268 -37.34 30.15 24.98
CA GLN A 268 -38.70 30.59 25.18
C GLN A 268 -39.74 29.46 24.88
N VAL A 269 -39.52 28.69 23.82
CA VAL A 269 -40.37 27.54 23.49
C VAL A 269 -40.26 26.47 24.59
N ALA A 270 -39.04 26.13 25.04
CA ALA A 270 -38.87 25.17 26.12
C ALA A 270 -39.52 25.60 27.43
N LEU A 271 -39.39 26.86 27.80
CA LEU A 271 -40.06 27.43 28.95
C LEU A 271 -41.59 27.41 28.81
N GLY A 272 -42.10 27.74 27.61
CA GLY A 272 -43.53 27.66 27.28
C GLY A 272 -44.10 26.26 27.45
N ILE A 273 -43.39 25.26 26.90
CA ILE A 273 -43.77 23.84 27.02
C ILE A 273 -43.78 23.40 28.49
N THR A 274 -42.71 23.73 29.25
CA THR A 274 -42.59 23.35 30.68
C THR A 274 -43.71 23.97 31.52
N LEU A 275 -44.02 25.24 31.29
CA LEU A 275 -45.16 25.91 31.95
C LEU A 275 -46.50 25.32 31.57
N CYS A 276 -46.67 24.94 30.31
CA CYS A 276 -47.89 24.27 29.84
C CYS A 276 -48.08 22.91 30.53
N ILE A 277 -47.02 22.09 30.56
CA ILE A 277 -47.02 20.78 31.25
C ILE A 277 -47.32 20.98 32.74
N TYR A 278 -46.66 21.94 33.40
CA TYR A 278 -46.91 22.22 34.80
C TYR A 278 -48.35 22.61 35.05
N LYS A 279 -48.96 23.49 34.23
CA LYS A 279 -50.35 23.88 34.35
C LYS A 279 -51.31 22.68 34.17
N LEU A 280 -51.01 21.79 33.21
CA LEU A 280 -51.83 20.59 32.98
C LEU A 280 -51.75 19.62 34.15
N LEU A 281 -50.53 19.37 34.68
CA LEU A 281 -50.33 18.53 35.86
C LEU A 281 -51.04 19.10 37.09
N ARG A 282 -50.89 20.41 37.32
CA ARG A 282 -51.56 21.09 38.42
C ARG A 282 -53.09 21.03 38.31
N LYS A 283 -53.64 21.14 37.11
CA LYS A 283 -55.07 20.98 36.83
C LYS A 283 -55.56 19.56 37.07
N ALA A 284 -54.79 18.56 36.62
CA ALA A 284 -55.09 17.15 36.88
C ALA A 284 -55.03 16.81 38.38
N TYR A 285 -53.98 17.29 39.07
CA TYR A 285 -53.85 17.11 40.50
C TYR A 285 -55.03 17.72 41.31
N ARG A 286 -55.46 18.95 40.95
CA ARG A 286 -56.66 19.59 41.56
C ARG A 286 -57.93 18.81 41.28
N ARG A 287 -58.10 18.19 40.09
CA ARG A 287 -59.26 17.35 39.80
C ARG A 287 -59.26 16.06 40.60
N HIS A 288 -58.07 15.44 40.81
CA HIS A 288 -57.96 14.26 41.66
C HIS A 288 -58.25 14.54 43.16
N ILE A 289 -57.88 15.70 43.64
CA ILE A 289 -58.20 16.09 45.05
C ILE A 289 -59.67 16.50 45.23
N ALA A 290 -60.31 17.02 44.18
CA ALA A 290 -61.73 17.42 44.26
C ALA A 290 -62.71 16.25 44.15
N LEU A 291 -62.27 15.06 43.71
CA LEU A 291 -63.13 13.87 43.57
C LEU A 291 -63.49 13.16 44.91
N PRO A 292 -62.73 13.20 46.01
CA PRO A 292 -63.11 12.44 47.20
C PRO A 292 -64.18 13.14 48.12
N LEU A 293 -64.61 14.33 47.81
CA LEU A 293 -65.59 15.04 48.63
C LEU A 293 -67.08 14.84 48.23
N SER A 294 -67.36 14.20 47.14
CA SER A 294 -68.79 13.94 46.66
C SER A 294 -69.30 12.52 46.96
N LEU A 295 -68.50 11.67 47.65
CA LEU A 295 -68.89 10.30 48.04
C LEU A 295 -69.12 10.12 49.56
N ARG A 296 -69.35 11.23 50.29
CA ARG A 296 -69.82 11.18 51.65
C ARG A 296 -71.10 12.01 51.81
N GLN A 297 -72.17 11.49 51.26
CA GLN A 297 -73.50 11.70 51.69
C GLN A 297 -74.29 10.41 51.48
#